data_d87cda791428536cd07ec1ee5c02e813
#
_entry.id   d87cda791428536cd07ec1ee5c02e813
#
_cell.length_a   1.000
_cell.length_b   1.000
_cell.length_c   1.000
_cell.angle_alpha   90.00
_cell.angle_beta   90.00
_cell.angle_gamma   90.00
#
_symmetry.space_group_name_H-M   'P 1'
#
loop_
_entity.id
_entity.type
_entity.pdbx_description
1 polymer ?
#
loop_
_entity_poly.entity_id
_entity_poly.type
_entity_poly.pdbx_seq_one_letter_code
_entity_poly.pdbx_strand_id
1 'polypeptide(L)'
;MNRDWYKALIGLMWLALLATALNYWRAWHRLPLRTAVHFDANGQPDGYTSREGSVTLGLGIMAVMLVLFTVASLIARAVNPGASWPILIVSYAVLRFLCYGNYSIVRFNLNRVAPHPPPVNINVP
;
A
#
# COMPACT_ATOMS: atom_id res chain seq x y z
N MET A 1 25.62 16.26 -0.38
CA MET A 1 24.41 16.49 0.41
C MET A 1 24.72 16.36 1.87
N ASN A 2 24.10 17.21 2.68
CA ASN A 2 24.18 17.15 4.12
C ASN A 2 23.62 15.81 4.63
N ARG A 3 24.31 15.20 5.59
CA ARG A 3 23.92 13.93 6.20
C ARG A 3 22.53 14.00 6.84
N ASP A 4 22.17 15.17 7.37
CA ASP A 4 20.87 15.35 8.01
C ASP A 4 19.72 15.31 7.02
N TRP A 5 19.92 15.86 5.83
CA TRP A 5 18.93 15.78 4.76
C TRP A 5 18.70 14.33 4.31
N TYR A 6 19.78 13.56 4.21
CA TYR A 6 19.68 12.16 3.81
C TYR A 6 18.86 11.34 4.83
N LYS A 7 19.17 11.55 6.13
CA LYS A 7 18.42 10.90 7.21
C LYS A 7 16.95 11.32 7.22
N ALA A 8 16.69 12.60 6.98
CA ALA A 8 15.32 13.12 6.90
C ALA A 8 14.55 12.46 5.77
N LEU A 9 15.19 12.27 4.61
CA LEU A 9 14.55 11.59 3.46
C LEU A 9 14.27 10.12 3.75
N ILE A 10 15.15 9.43 4.47
CA ILE A 10 14.88 8.06 4.92
C ILE A 10 13.68 8.05 5.87
N GLY A 11 13.63 8.96 6.83
CA GLY A 11 12.51 9.05 7.77
C GLY A 11 11.19 9.36 7.08
N LEU A 12 11.19 10.24 6.08
CA LEU A 12 9.99 10.60 5.33
C LEU A 12 9.38 9.43 4.57
N MET A 13 10.18 8.43 4.17
CA MET A 13 9.64 7.23 3.54
C MET A 13 8.56 6.55 4.39
N TRP A 14 8.69 6.60 5.71
CA TRP A 14 7.78 5.95 6.63
C TRP A 14 6.40 6.59 6.67
N LEU A 15 6.25 7.81 6.16
CA LEU A 15 4.94 8.44 6.00
C LEU A 15 4.06 7.67 5.02
N ALA A 16 4.65 6.93 4.07
CA ALA A 16 3.91 6.08 3.15
C ALA A 16 3.12 5.01 3.91
N LEU A 17 3.71 4.41 4.95
CA LEU A 17 3.04 3.42 5.78
C LEU A 17 1.87 4.05 6.55
N LEU A 18 2.09 5.21 7.15
CA LEU A 18 1.03 5.92 7.88
C LEU A 18 -0.11 6.32 6.96
N ALA A 19 0.20 6.86 5.78
CA ALA A 19 -0.82 7.26 4.82
C ALA A 19 -1.64 6.05 4.34
N THR A 20 -0.99 4.93 4.06
CA THR A 20 -1.66 3.71 3.63
C THR A 20 -2.52 3.13 4.76
N ALA A 21 -1.99 3.08 5.98
CA ALA A 21 -2.74 2.63 7.14
C ALA A 21 -3.99 3.49 7.38
N LEU A 22 -3.85 4.81 7.26
CA LEU A 22 -4.97 5.74 7.42
C LEU A 22 -6.03 5.51 6.34
N ASN A 23 -5.61 5.27 5.10
CA ASN A 23 -6.53 4.99 4.00
C ASN A 23 -7.35 3.72 4.27
N TYR A 24 -6.72 2.64 4.72
CA TYR A 24 -7.42 1.42 5.13
C TYR A 24 -8.35 1.66 6.33
N TRP A 25 -7.88 2.41 7.30
CA TRP A 25 -8.68 2.69 8.51
C TRP A 25 -9.96 3.44 8.17
N ARG A 26 -9.86 4.46 7.30
CA ARG A 26 -11.03 5.22 6.86
C ARG A 26 -12.02 4.38 6.07
N ALA A 27 -11.53 3.43 5.31
CA ALA A 27 -12.35 2.58 4.45
C ALA A 27 -12.87 1.33 5.15
N TRP A 28 -12.36 1.01 6.34
CA TRP A 28 -12.52 -0.30 6.98
C TRP A 28 -13.95 -0.80 7.00
N HIS A 29 -14.90 0.00 7.49
CA HIS A 29 -16.28 -0.42 7.61
C HIS A 29 -17.02 -0.51 6.28
N ARG A 30 -16.46 0.08 5.23
CA ARG A 30 -17.03 0.07 3.88
C ARG A 30 -16.41 -1.00 2.99
N LEU A 31 -15.29 -1.60 3.41
CA LEU A 31 -14.67 -2.66 2.65
C LEU A 31 -15.51 -3.93 2.71
N PRO A 32 -15.67 -4.66 1.58
CA PRO A 32 -16.38 -5.93 1.60
C PRO A 32 -15.62 -6.97 2.42
N LEU A 33 -16.34 -7.91 3.04
CA LEU A 33 -15.72 -8.97 3.82
C LEU A 33 -14.77 -9.81 2.96
N ARG A 34 -15.10 -9.97 1.68
CA ARG A 34 -14.23 -10.60 0.69
C ARG A 34 -13.66 -9.52 -0.20
N THR A 35 -12.42 -9.17 0.07
CA THR A 35 -11.73 -8.05 -0.59
C THR A 35 -10.91 -8.56 -1.77
N ALA A 36 -11.11 -7.97 -2.94
CA ALA A 36 -10.31 -8.27 -4.13
C ALA A 36 -8.93 -7.64 -3.97
N VAL A 37 -7.87 -8.45 -4.12
CA VAL A 37 -6.49 -8.01 -3.91
C VAL A 37 -5.56 -8.33 -5.07
N HIS A 38 -5.99 -9.15 -6.00
CA HIS A 38 -5.21 -9.50 -7.18
C HIS A 38 -6.09 -9.39 -8.42
N PHE A 39 -5.50 -8.93 -9.52
CA PHE A 39 -6.23 -8.64 -10.76
C PHE A 39 -5.50 -9.27 -11.93
N ASP A 40 -6.26 -9.74 -12.91
CA ASP A 40 -5.73 -10.28 -14.16
C ASP A 40 -5.31 -9.15 -15.11
N ALA A 41 -4.82 -9.53 -16.29
CA ALA A 41 -4.36 -8.58 -17.30
C ALA A 41 -5.49 -7.67 -17.82
N ASN A 42 -6.75 -8.09 -17.68
CA ASN A 42 -7.93 -7.31 -18.10
C ASN A 42 -8.47 -6.42 -16.97
N GLY A 43 -7.82 -6.38 -15.83
CA GLY A 43 -8.26 -5.59 -14.68
C GLY A 43 -9.39 -6.23 -13.90
N GLN A 44 -9.72 -7.51 -14.17
CA GLN A 44 -10.75 -8.23 -13.43
C GLN A 44 -10.16 -8.91 -12.21
N PRO A 45 -10.88 -8.91 -11.07
CA PRO A 45 -10.36 -9.56 -9.87
C PRO A 45 -10.26 -11.07 -10.07
N ASP A 46 -9.10 -11.62 -9.72
CA ASP A 46 -8.85 -13.06 -9.75
C ASP A 46 -8.25 -13.60 -8.45
N GLY A 47 -8.14 -12.76 -7.44
CA GLY A 47 -7.70 -13.15 -6.10
C GLY A 47 -8.38 -12.34 -5.03
N TYR A 48 -8.83 -13.00 -3.97
CA TYR A 48 -9.59 -12.39 -2.88
C TYR A 48 -9.01 -12.83 -1.54
N THR A 49 -9.21 -11.99 -0.53
CA THR A 49 -8.88 -12.30 0.86
C THR A 49 -9.89 -11.62 1.79
N SER A 50 -9.80 -11.88 3.08
CA SER A 50 -10.57 -11.13 4.07
C SER A 50 -10.11 -9.68 4.13
N ARG A 51 -10.91 -8.79 4.75
CA ARG A 51 -10.48 -7.42 5.00
C ARG A 51 -9.20 -7.37 5.81
N GLU A 52 -9.12 -8.19 6.84
CA GLU A 52 -7.94 -8.32 7.70
C GLU A 52 -6.74 -8.79 6.88
N GLY A 53 -6.93 -9.77 6.01
CA GLY A 53 -5.89 -10.28 5.11
C GLY A 53 -5.39 -9.21 4.16
N SER A 54 -6.28 -8.39 3.60
CA SER A 54 -5.92 -7.30 2.71
C SER A 54 -5.02 -6.26 3.41
N VAL A 55 -5.43 -5.85 4.61
CA VAL A 55 -4.63 -4.90 5.41
C VAL A 55 -3.29 -5.51 5.79
N THR A 56 -3.30 -6.75 6.25
CA THR A 56 -2.06 -7.44 6.66
C THR A 56 -1.08 -7.57 5.49
N LEU A 57 -1.57 -7.98 4.31
CA LEU A 57 -0.72 -8.09 3.12
C LEU A 57 -0.22 -6.72 2.67
N GLY A 58 -1.11 -5.74 2.56
CA GLY A 58 -0.75 -4.41 2.06
C GLY A 58 0.23 -3.69 2.97
N LEU A 59 -0.07 -3.61 4.25
CA LEU A 59 0.80 -2.96 5.22
C LEU A 59 2.04 -3.79 5.52
N GLY A 60 1.91 -5.14 5.55
CA GLY A 60 3.03 -6.03 5.82
C GLY A 60 4.11 -5.95 4.75
N ILE A 61 3.71 -6.02 3.48
CA ILE A 61 4.66 -5.88 2.36
C ILE A 61 5.33 -4.51 2.41
N MET A 62 4.56 -3.47 2.62
CA MET A 62 5.10 -2.11 2.71
C MET A 62 6.08 -1.96 3.88
N ALA A 63 5.76 -2.51 5.05
CA ALA A 63 6.62 -2.47 6.22
C ALA A 63 7.94 -3.19 5.97
N VAL A 64 7.89 -4.38 5.36
CA VAL A 64 9.10 -5.14 5.01
C VAL A 64 9.96 -4.34 4.04
N MET A 65 9.37 -3.76 3.01
CA MET A 65 10.12 -2.96 2.04
C MET A 65 10.73 -1.71 2.69
N LEU A 66 10.00 -1.05 3.60
CA LEU A 66 10.53 0.09 4.33
C LEU A 66 11.74 -0.27 5.18
N VAL A 67 11.69 -1.40 5.87
CA VAL A 67 12.83 -1.88 6.66
C VAL A 67 14.02 -2.15 5.75
N LEU A 68 13.80 -2.88 4.65
CA LEU A 68 14.88 -3.21 3.71
C LEU A 68 15.49 -1.95 3.09
N PHE A 69 14.67 -1.00 2.66
CA PHE A 69 15.18 0.24 2.06
C PHE A 69 15.88 1.13 3.09
N THR A 70 15.38 1.17 4.32
CA THR A 70 16.03 1.91 5.40
C THR A 70 17.41 1.35 5.68
N VAL A 71 17.51 0.04 5.85
CA VAL A 71 18.79 -0.63 6.12
C VAL A 71 19.74 -0.46 4.94
N ALA A 72 19.26 -0.69 3.72
CA ALA A 72 20.09 -0.54 2.51
C ALA A 72 20.60 0.89 2.36
N SER A 73 19.75 1.88 2.63
CA SER A 73 20.13 3.30 2.54
C SER A 73 21.18 3.68 3.58
N LEU A 74 21.04 3.18 4.80
CA LEU A 74 22.02 3.45 5.87
C LEU A 74 23.35 2.75 5.58
N ILE A 75 23.33 1.51 5.13
CA ILE A 75 24.54 0.78 4.75
C ILE A 75 25.25 1.45 3.58
N ALA A 76 24.50 1.82 2.54
CA ALA A 76 25.06 2.49 1.37
C ALA A 76 25.76 3.79 1.79
N ARG A 77 25.15 4.58 2.66
CA ARG A 77 25.74 5.83 3.13
C ARG A 77 27.05 5.59 3.87
N ALA A 78 27.14 4.51 4.63
CA ALA A 78 28.31 4.17 5.42
C ALA A 78 29.44 3.56 4.58
N VAL A 79 29.08 2.66 3.63
CA VAL A 79 30.06 1.80 2.94
C VAL A 79 30.36 2.30 1.52
N ASN A 80 29.34 2.76 0.81
CA ASN A 80 29.48 3.21 -0.59
C ASN A 80 28.56 4.44 -0.80
N PRO A 81 29.01 5.63 -0.39
CA PRO A 81 28.17 6.84 -0.51
C PRO A 81 27.69 7.14 -1.92
N GLY A 82 28.43 6.71 -2.95
CA GLY A 82 28.00 6.88 -4.35
C GLY A 82 26.74 6.13 -4.70
N ALA A 83 26.41 5.06 -3.96
CA ALA A 83 25.19 4.30 -4.13
C ALA A 83 24.00 4.85 -3.36
N SER A 84 24.20 5.82 -2.46
CA SER A 84 23.14 6.32 -1.58
C SER A 84 21.97 6.93 -2.34
N TRP A 85 22.24 7.77 -3.31
CA TRP A 85 21.21 8.45 -4.09
C TRP A 85 20.39 7.48 -4.96
N PRO A 86 21.04 6.60 -5.75
CA PRO A 86 20.28 5.62 -6.52
C PRO A 86 19.38 4.74 -5.65
N ILE A 87 19.87 4.28 -4.52
CA ILE A 87 19.08 3.45 -3.60
C ILE A 87 17.88 4.22 -3.06
N LEU A 88 18.08 5.48 -2.67
CA LEU A 88 17.01 6.31 -2.14
C LEU A 88 15.95 6.60 -3.22
N ILE A 89 16.37 6.91 -4.44
CA ILE A 89 15.46 7.15 -5.57
C ILE A 89 14.62 5.90 -5.87
N VAL A 90 15.26 4.74 -5.96
CA VAL A 90 14.53 3.47 -6.18
C VAL A 90 13.57 3.20 -5.05
N SER A 91 13.98 3.43 -3.81
CA SER A 91 13.12 3.25 -2.63
C SER A 91 11.84 4.08 -2.73
N TYR A 92 11.97 5.36 -3.05
CA TYR A 92 10.81 6.24 -3.22
C TYR A 92 9.93 5.80 -4.38
N ALA A 93 10.52 5.37 -5.50
CA ALA A 93 9.75 4.89 -6.65
C ALA A 93 8.94 3.64 -6.31
N VAL A 94 9.55 2.67 -5.63
CA VAL A 94 8.86 1.43 -5.21
C VAL A 94 7.78 1.74 -4.19
N LEU A 95 8.05 2.59 -3.20
CA LEU A 95 7.05 2.96 -2.19
C LEU A 95 5.87 3.70 -2.81
N ARG A 96 6.13 4.58 -3.77
CA ARG A 96 5.05 5.24 -4.51
C ARG A 96 4.18 4.22 -5.24
N PHE A 97 4.79 3.24 -5.87
CA PHE A 97 4.08 2.16 -6.55
C PHE A 97 3.22 1.36 -5.56
N LEU A 98 3.77 1.01 -4.39
CA LEU A 98 3.04 0.28 -3.36
C LEU A 98 1.88 1.09 -2.78
N CYS A 99 2.08 2.38 -2.54
CA CYS A 99 1.02 3.28 -2.10
C CYS A 99 -0.11 3.35 -3.11
N TYR A 100 0.24 3.51 -4.38
CA TYR A 100 -0.76 3.55 -5.45
C TYR A 100 -1.51 2.23 -5.55
N GLY A 101 -0.80 1.09 -5.47
CA GLY A 101 -1.41 -0.23 -5.51
C GLY A 101 -2.40 -0.43 -4.36
N ASN A 102 -2.01 -0.10 -3.14
CA ASN A 102 -2.90 -0.20 -1.98
C ASN A 102 -4.09 0.74 -2.09
N TYR A 103 -3.87 1.97 -2.52
CA TYR A 103 -4.95 2.92 -2.75
C TYR A 103 -5.93 2.40 -3.81
N SER A 104 -5.42 1.85 -4.91
CA SER A 104 -6.23 1.32 -6.00
C SER A 104 -7.06 0.12 -5.56
N ILE A 105 -6.49 -0.77 -4.73
CA ILE A 105 -7.22 -1.90 -4.15
C ILE A 105 -8.40 -1.41 -3.31
N VAL A 106 -8.15 -0.46 -2.43
CA VAL A 106 -9.21 0.10 -1.58
C VAL A 106 -10.29 0.74 -2.45
N ARG A 107 -9.88 1.59 -3.39
CA ARG A 107 -10.82 2.28 -4.26
C ARG A 107 -11.66 1.34 -5.10
N PHE A 108 -11.03 0.31 -5.68
CA PHE A 108 -11.75 -0.70 -6.44
C PHE A 108 -12.82 -1.39 -5.60
N ASN A 109 -12.46 -1.81 -4.39
CA ASN A 109 -13.38 -2.54 -3.53
C ASN A 109 -14.52 -1.63 -3.03
N LEU A 110 -14.25 -0.37 -2.75
CA LEU A 110 -15.30 0.58 -2.37
C LEU A 110 -16.27 0.85 -3.52
N ASN A 111 -15.78 0.93 -4.74
CA ASN A 111 -16.62 1.16 -5.92
C ASN A 111 -17.43 -0.08 -6.30
N ARG A 112 -16.93 -1.26 -5.99
CA ARG A 112 -17.64 -2.52 -6.24
C ARG A 112 -18.82 -2.71 -5.30
N VAL A 113 -18.72 -2.20 -4.08
CA VAL A 113 -19.82 -2.24 -3.13
C VAL A 113 -20.79 -1.13 -3.51
N ALA A 114 -22.03 -1.51 -3.92
CA ALA A 114 -23.05 -0.53 -4.28
C ALA A 114 -23.31 0.37 -3.06
N PRO A 115 -23.32 1.72 -3.24
CA PRO A 115 -23.62 2.63 -2.13
C PRO A 115 -25.03 2.40 -1.59
N HIS A 116 -25.93 1.90 -2.42
CA HIS A 116 -27.25 1.48 -2.01
C HIS A 116 -27.45 0.04 -2.44
N PRO A 117 -27.68 -0.90 -1.51
CA PRO A 117 -27.99 -2.26 -1.92
C PRO A 117 -29.24 -2.25 -2.79
N PRO A 118 -29.31 -3.11 -3.82
CA PRO A 118 -30.50 -3.21 -4.62
C PRO A 118 -31.68 -3.52 -3.71
N PRO A 119 -32.88 -2.98 -3.98
CA PRO A 119 -34.04 -3.26 -3.14
C PRO A 119 -34.27 -4.76 -3.10
N VAL A 120 -34.47 -5.26 -1.88
CA VAL A 120 -34.80 -6.68 -1.70
C VAL A 120 -36.12 -6.92 -2.39
N ASN A 121 -36.17 -7.90 -3.30
CA ASN A 121 -37.42 -8.28 -3.94
C ASN A 121 -38.24 -9.09 -2.95
N ILE A 122 -39.14 -8.41 -2.26
CA ILE A 122 -40.02 -9.01 -1.26
C ILE A 122 -41.16 -9.84 -1.89
N ASN A 123 -41.26 -9.81 -3.21
CA ASN A 123 -42.29 -10.55 -3.94
C ASN A 123 -41.83 -11.94 -4.36
N VAL A 124 -40.65 -12.34 -3.96
CA VAL A 124 -40.19 -13.72 -4.19
C VAL A 124 -40.95 -14.64 -3.27
N PRO A 125 -41.71 -15.63 -3.82
CA PRO A 125 -42.43 -16.59 -3.01
C PRO A 125 -41.51 -17.48 -2.20
#